data_e9bc09d5cba857622a9e5de6e881c1a7
#
_entry.id   e9bc09d5cba857622a9e5de6e881c1a7
#
_cell.length_a   1.000
_cell.length_b   1.000
_cell.length_c   1.000
_cell.angle_alpha   90.00
_cell.angle_beta   90.00
_cell.angle_gamma   90.00
#
_symmetry.space_group_name_H-M   'P 1'
#
loop_
_entity.id
_entity.type
_entity.pdbx_description
1 polymer ?
#
loop_
_entity_poly.entity_id
_entity_poly.type
_entity_poly.pdbx_seq_one_letter_code
_entity_poly.pdbx_strand_id
1 'polypeptide(L)'
;RRQEAQTEAVSEADCAAMLETMIGKVLQTGGDMRMPIQFLLLFFETMIQEEVFQLETLEDGLSAIENQLLEEIPETFDETIVSYQKKLTSLHTYYEQLMNVGDMMCSNLDNYLPEPQRRFWEHFTARAERLHDHAETLREYLMQIRSLYQAQIDAQQNRVITMLTIITTIFLPLTLIAGWYGMNFTGMPLLEWRYG
;
A
#
# COMPACT_ATOMS: atom_id res chain seq x y z
N ARG A 1 18.88 -11.14 3.16
CA ARG A 1 19.99 -10.89 4.13
C ARG A 1 20.71 -9.56 3.93
N ARG A 2 21.08 -9.13 2.68
CA ARG A 2 21.70 -7.81 2.46
C ARG A 2 20.70 -6.65 2.56
N GLN A 3 19.47 -6.83 2.14
CA GLN A 3 18.40 -5.84 2.28
C GLN A 3 17.91 -5.72 3.73
N GLU A 4 17.83 -6.82 4.46
CA GLU A 4 17.49 -6.83 5.89
C GLU A 4 18.55 -6.08 6.72
N ALA A 5 19.84 -6.32 6.45
CA ALA A 5 20.93 -5.61 7.13
C ALA A 5 20.98 -4.10 6.78
N GLN A 6 20.56 -3.70 5.57
CA GLN A 6 20.44 -2.29 5.21
C GLN A 6 19.23 -1.63 5.89
N THR A 7 18.11 -2.33 6.02
CA THR A 7 16.92 -1.82 6.71
C THR A 7 17.15 -1.69 8.22
N GLU A 8 17.86 -2.64 8.84
CA GLU A 8 18.29 -2.54 10.26
C GLU A 8 19.26 -1.39 10.48
N ALA A 9 20.25 -1.19 9.60
CA ALA A 9 21.23 -0.11 9.74
C ALA A 9 20.61 1.29 9.54
N VAL A 10 19.61 1.43 8.68
CA VAL A 10 18.84 2.67 8.52
C VAL A 10 17.99 2.92 9.77
N SER A 11 17.33 1.90 10.32
CA SER A 11 16.56 2.00 11.56
C SER A 11 17.40 2.39 12.77
N GLU A 12 18.64 1.87 12.90
CA GLU A 12 19.55 2.27 13.98
C GLU A 12 20.06 3.72 13.84
N ALA A 13 20.33 4.17 12.61
CA ALA A 13 20.77 5.54 12.35
C ALA A 13 19.64 6.54 12.64
N ASP A 14 18.39 6.21 12.30
CA ASP A 14 17.21 7.04 12.57
C ASP A 14 16.92 7.12 14.07
N CYS A 15 17.03 6.01 14.81
CA CYS A 15 16.92 6.00 16.27
C CYS A 15 18.01 6.83 16.95
N ALA A 16 19.25 6.79 16.46
CA ALA A 16 20.34 7.58 17.01
C ALA A 16 20.14 9.08 16.77
N ALA A 17 19.71 9.49 15.57
CA ALA A 17 19.40 10.88 15.24
C ALA A 17 18.22 11.41 16.07
N MET A 18 17.21 10.57 16.29
CA MET A 18 16.07 10.88 17.15
C MET A 18 16.51 11.10 18.60
N LEU A 19 17.35 10.21 19.14
CA LEU A 19 17.90 10.35 20.49
C LEU A 19 18.77 11.61 20.64
N GLU A 20 19.61 11.95 19.66
CA GLU A 20 20.40 13.19 19.67
C GLU A 20 19.51 14.43 19.68
N THR A 21 18.45 14.45 18.88
CA THR A 21 17.48 15.55 18.84
C THR A 21 16.76 15.70 20.19
N MET A 22 16.42 14.59 20.82
CA MET A 22 15.77 14.56 22.13
C MET A 22 16.71 15.04 23.24
N ILE A 23 17.94 14.56 23.26
CA ILE A 23 18.97 15.01 24.21
C ILE A 23 19.20 16.53 24.06
N GLY A 24 19.25 17.03 22.84
CA GLY A 24 19.38 18.47 22.55
C GLY A 24 18.20 19.29 23.12
N LYS A 25 16.97 18.83 22.93
CA LYS A 25 15.76 19.48 23.48
C LYS A 25 15.72 19.44 25.02
N VAL A 26 16.10 18.31 25.64
CA VAL A 26 16.15 18.17 27.11
C VAL A 26 17.21 19.07 27.72
N LEU A 27 18.38 19.20 27.11
CA LEU A 27 19.46 20.08 27.58
C LEU A 27 19.07 21.57 27.49
N GLN A 28 18.23 21.94 26.53
CA GLN A 28 17.71 23.32 26.41
C GLN A 28 16.66 23.67 27.46
N THR A 29 15.94 22.68 28.03
CA THR A 29 14.83 22.91 28.95
C THR A 29 15.26 23.08 30.42
N GLY A 30 16.57 23.03 30.74
CA GLY A 30 17.14 23.34 32.05
C GLY A 30 16.74 22.36 33.14
N GLY A 31 17.63 21.46 33.50
CA GLY A 31 17.41 20.29 34.34
C GLY A 31 16.85 20.57 35.72
N ASP A 32 15.53 20.42 35.90
CA ASP A 32 14.88 20.26 37.20
C ASP A 32 14.46 18.78 37.36
N MET A 33 14.39 18.32 38.60
CA MET A 33 14.31 16.92 39.03
C MET A 33 12.98 16.18 38.70
N ARG A 34 12.20 16.70 37.74
CA ARG A 34 11.04 16.04 37.13
C ARG A 34 11.36 15.31 35.82
N MET A 35 12.64 15.10 35.59
CA MET A 35 13.30 14.61 34.36
C MET A 35 12.70 13.34 33.70
N PRO A 36 12.38 12.24 34.40
CA PRO A 36 12.03 11.00 33.67
C PRO A 36 10.71 11.11 32.92
N ILE A 37 9.73 11.80 33.51
CA ILE A 37 8.40 11.92 32.90
C ILE A 37 8.42 12.92 31.73
N GLN A 38 9.07 14.06 31.89
CA GLN A 38 9.22 15.04 30.80
C GLN A 38 9.98 14.46 29.61
N PHE A 39 11.01 13.64 29.87
CA PHE A 39 11.72 12.93 28.82
C PHE A 39 10.81 11.93 28.10
N LEU A 40 10.03 11.15 28.84
CA LEU A 40 9.07 10.20 28.27
C LEU A 40 8.01 10.91 27.40
N LEU A 41 7.46 12.03 27.88
CA LEU A 41 6.47 12.82 27.13
C LEU A 41 7.08 13.37 25.82
N LEU A 42 8.30 13.91 25.87
CA LEU A 42 9.01 14.41 24.70
C LEU A 42 9.34 13.30 23.72
N PHE A 43 9.70 12.10 24.23
CA PHE A 43 9.92 10.91 23.42
C PHE A 43 8.69 10.56 22.60
N PHE A 44 7.55 10.38 23.23
CA PHE A 44 6.31 10.03 22.55
C PHE A 44 5.83 11.13 21.59
N GLU A 45 6.04 12.40 21.92
CA GLU A 45 5.70 13.51 21.03
C GLU A 45 6.57 13.51 19.77
N THR A 46 7.88 13.31 19.92
CA THR A 46 8.81 13.27 18.78
C THR A 46 8.51 12.05 17.89
N MET A 47 8.26 10.89 18.49
CA MET A 47 7.91 9.66 17.80
C MET A 47 6.65 9.84 16.92
N ILE A 48 5.59 10.41 17.47
CA ILE A 48 4.35 10.65 16.70
C ILE A 48 4.56 11.63 15.53
N GLN A 49 5.43 12.61 15.68
CA GLN A 49 5.74 13.54 14.59
C GLN A 49 6.44 12.84 13.42
N GLU A 50 7.36 11.93 13.72
CA GLU A 50 8.04 11.12 12.72
C GLU A 50 7.08 10.22 11.95
N GLU A 51 6.14 9.61 12.66
CA GLU A 51 5.12 8.72 12.07
C GLU A 51 4.19 9.42 11.08
N VAL A 52 3.83 10.69 11.32
CA VAL A 52 3.05 11.49 10.35
C VAL A 52 3.79 11.59 9.02
N PHE A 53 5.08 11.91 9.06
CA PHE A 53 5.89 12.05 7.86
C PHE A 53 6.07 10.71 7.11
N GLN A 54 6.17 9.60 7.83
CA GLN A 54 6.23 8.28 7.22
C GLN A 54 4.94 7.93 6.46
N LEU A 55 3.77 8.23 7.03
CA LEU A 55 2.49 8.00 6.36
C LEU A 55 2.32 8.87 5.12
N GLU A 56 2.69 10.16 5.17
CA GLU A 56 2.70 11.06 4.01
C GLU A 56 3.61 10.51 2.90
N THR A 57 4.79 10.02 3.24
CA THR A 57 5.72 9.39 2.27
C THR A 57 5.12 8.14 1.63
N LEU A 58 4.37 7.33 2.39
CA LEU A 58 3.68 6.15 1.85
C LEU A 58 2.51 6.54 0.94
N GLU A 59 1.77 7.60 1.28
CA GLU A 59 0.69 8.15 0.47
C GLU A 59 1.20 8.65 -0.88
N ASP A 60 2.28 9.44 -0.87
CA ASP A 60 2.96 9.91 -2.10
C ASP A 60 3.42 8.73 -2.96
N GLY A 61 3.97 7.70 -2.33
CA GLY A 61 4.39 6.49 -3.02
C GLY A 61 3.22 5.73 -3.66
N LEU A 62 2.08 5.61 -2.99
CA LEU A 62 0.87 4.99 -3.55
C LEU A 62 0.32 5.82 -4.71
N SER A 63 0.28 7.15 -4.59
CA SER A 63 -0.12 8.04 -5.66
C SER A 63 0.77 7.93 -6.90
N ALA A 64 2.09 7.78 -6.70
CA ALA A 64 3.03 7.56 -7.80
C ALA A 64 2.77 6.22 -8.51
N ILE A 65 2.47 5.14 -7.76
CA ILE A 65 2.10 3.82 -8.32
C ILE A 65 0.81 3.91 -9.12
N GLU A 66 -0.21 4.61 -8.62
CA GLU A 66 -1.48 4.81 -9.32
C GLU A 66 -1.26 5.54 -10.65
N ASN A 67 -0.50 6.64 -10.65
CA ASN A 67 -0.17 7.39 -11.85
C ASN A 67 0.59 6.53 -12.87
N GLN A 68 1.58 5.76 -12.43
CA GLN A 68 2.32 4.85 -13.30
C GLN A 68 1.40 3.78 -13.90
N LEU A 69 0.47 3.24 -13.13
CA LEU A 69 -0.48 2.25 -13.58
C LEU A 69 -1.42 2.79 -14.67
N LEU A 70 -1.77 4.08 -14.63
CA LEU A 70 -2.60 4.73 -15.66
C LEU A 70 -1.86 4.85 -17.01
N GLU A 71 -0.54 4.93 -17.00
CA GLU A 71 0.29 5.02 -18.21
C GLU A 71 0.63 3.64 -18.75
N GLU A 72 1.20 2.78 -17.93
CA GLU A 72 1.64 1.43 -18.31
C GLU A 72 1.67 0.51 -17.09
N ILE A 73 1.35 -0.77 -17.29
CA ILE A 73 1.39 -1.77 -16.22
C ILE A 73 2.84 -2.15 -15.92
N PRO A 74 3.38 -1.85 -14.71
CA PRO A 74 4.74 -2.21 -14.36
C PRO A 74 4.90 -3.72 -14.15
N GLU A 75 6.00 -4.30 -14.63
CA GLU A 75 6.31 -5.73 -14.41
C GLU A 75 6.46 -6.10 -12.91
N THR A 76 6.89 -5.14 -12.08
CA THR A 76 7.13 -5.33 -10.64
C THR A 76 5.94 -4.92 -9.77
N PHE A 77 4.76 -4.71 -10.37
CA PHE A 77 3.59 -4.21 -9.65
C PHE A 77 3.21 -5.07 -8.45
N ASP A 78 3.12 -6.39 -8.64
CA ASP A 78 2.71 -7.32 -7.57
C ASP A 78 3.67 -7.29 -6.37
N GLU A 79 4.98 -7.27 -6.62
CA GLU A 79 5.99 -7.19 -5.56
C GLU A 79 5.90 -5.88 -4.79
N THR A 80 5.70 -4.78 -5.50
CA THR A 80 5.57 -3.44 -4.94
C THR A 80 4.32 -3.35 -4.05
N ILE A 81 3.15 -3.78 -4.54
CA ILE A 81 1.90 -3.79 -3.77
C ILE A 81 2.02 -4.66 -2.51
N VAL A 82 2.61 -5.84 -2.60
CA VAL A 82 2.84 -6.70 -1.43
C VAL A 82 3.75 -6.02 -0.39
N SER A 83 4.77 -5.28 -0.84
CA SER A 83 5.64 -4.52 0.06
C SER A 83 4.88 -3.43 0.81
N TYR A 84 4.07 -2.61 0.11
CA TYR A 84 3.22 -1.59 0.73
C TYR A 84 2.18 -2.19 1.67
N GLN A 85 1.54 -3.29 1.28
CA GLN A 85 0.58 -3.99 2.13
C GLN A 85 1.20 -4.43 3.46
N LYS A 86 2.41 -5.00 3.42
CA LYS A 86 3.13 -5.41 4.64
C LYS A 86 3.46 -4.22 5.53
N LYS A 87 3.97 -3.12 4.96
CA LYS A 87 4.29 -1.90 5.70
C LYS A 87 3.04 -1.32 6.37
N LEU A 88 1.96 -1.12 5.62
CA LEU A 88 0.70 -0.56 6.14
C LEU A 88 0.08 -1.46 7.21
N THR A 89 0.14 -2.79 7.05
CA THR A 89 -0.35 -3.72 8.08
C THR A 89 0.48 -3.62 9.36
N SER A 90 1.80 -3.50 9.24
CA SER A 90 2.69 -3.33 10.40
C SER A 90 2.42 -2.01 11.13
N LEU A 91 2.25 -0.90 10.39
CA LEU A 91 1.94 0.41 10.96
C LEU A 91 0.57 0.43 11.64
N HIS A 92 -0.45 -0.15 11.02
CA HIS A 92 -1.78 -0.28 11.60
C HIS A 92 -1.73 -0.99 12.96
N THR A 93 -1.07 -2.15 13.04
CA THR A 93 -0.90 -2.89 14.30
C THR A 93 -0.08 -2.10 15.32
N TYR A 94 0.93 -1.38 14.87
CA TYR A 94 1.77 -0.55 15.73
C TYR A 94 0.97 0.61 16.34
N TYR A 95 0.16 1.32 15.55
CA TYR A 95 -0.68 2.41 16.06
C TYR A 95 -1.78 1.91 17.01
N GLU A 96 -2.34 0.72 16.75
CA GLU A 96 -3.24 0.05 17.68
C GLU A 96 -2.58 -0.19 19.05
N GLN A 97 -1.31 -0.62 19.06
CA GLN A 97 -0.55 -0.79 20.30
C GLN A 97 -0.30 0.56 21.02
N LEU A 98 0.00 1.63 20.26
CA LEU A 98 0.16 2.97 20.82
C LEU A 98 -1.14 3.49 21.48
N MET A 99 -2.28 3.27 20.84
CA MET A 99 -3.59 3.59 21.40
C MET A 99 -3.82 2.85 22.71
N ASN A 100 -3.55 1.53 22.75
CA ASN A 100 -3.68 0.72 23.96
C ASN A 100 -2.80 1.23 25.09
N VAL A 101 -1.56 1.67 24.80
CA VAL A 101 -0.67 2.29 25.81
C VAL A 101 -1.25 3.61 26.29
N GLY A 102 -1.74 4.47 25.39
CA GLY A 102 -2.37 5.73 25.72
C GLY A 102 -3.60 5.55 26.63
N ASP A 103 -4.49 4.63 26.27
CA ASP A 103 -5.70 4.31 27.03
C ASP A 103 -5.38 3.76 28.43
N MET A 104 -4.38 2.88 28.52
CA MET A 104 -3.91 2.37 29.81
C MET A 104 -3.39 3.49 30.71
N MET A 105 -2.66 4.45 30.16
CA MET A 105 -2.16 5.61 30.90
C MET A 105 -3.30 6.60 31.25
N CYS A 106 -4.27 6.80 30.36
CA CYS A 106 -5.44 7.64 30.63
C CYS A 106 -6.34 7.06 31.72
N SER A 107 -6.47 5.73 31.80
CA SER A 107 -7.30 5.06 32.82
C SER A 107 -6.81 5.29 34.24
N ASN A 108 -5.49 5.55 34.42
CA ASN A 108 -4.84 5.94 35.66
C ASN A 108 -5.44 5.24 36.92
N LEU A 109 -5.60 3.91 36.82
CA LEU A 109 -6.33 3.07 37.78
C LEU A 109 -5.89 3.26 39.23
N ASP A 110 -4.63 3.59 39.44
CA ASP A 110 -4.03 3.79 40.77
C ASP A 110 -3.84 5.27 41.14
N ASN A 111 -4.33 6.20 40.32
CA ASN A 111 -4.25 7.66 40.56
C ASN A 111 -2.80 8.20 40.70
N TYR A 112 -1.80 7.54 40.06
CA TYR A 112 -0.39 7.96 40.15
C TYR A 112 -0.06 9.15 39.23
N LEU A 113 -0.85 9.41 38.19
CA LEU A 113 -0.57 10.47 37.23
C LEU A 113 -1.31 11.77 37.64
N PRO A 114 -0.59 12.91 37.84
CA PRO A 114 -1.19 14.22 37.98
C PRO A 114 -1.98 14.64 36.72
N GLU A 115 -3.00 15.51 36.92
CA GLU A 115 -3.87 16.02 35.84
C GLU A 115 -3.15 16.52 34.57
N PRO A 116 -2.01 17.27 34.62
CA PRO A 116 -1.33 17.72 33.41
C PRO A 116 -0.78 16.57 32.57
N GLN A 117 -0.35 15.47 33.23
CA GLN A 117 0.17 14.28 32.55
C GLN A 117 -0.96 13.44 31.96
N ARG A 118 -2.10 13.35 32.62
CA ARG A 118 -3.28 12.68 32.10
C ARG A 118 -3.75 13.34 30.78
N ARG A 119 -3.83 14.68 30.76
CA ARG A 119 -4.17 15.42 29.52
C ARG A 119 -3.20 15.18 28.38
N PHE A 120 -1.90 15.02 28.68
CA PHE A 120 -0.94 14.65 27.64
C PHE A 120 -1.30 13.30 27.05
N TRP A 121 -1.59 12.28 27.86
CA TRP A 121 -1.96 10.95 27.36
C TRP A 121 -3.28 10.97 26.59
N GLU A 122 -4.26 11.75 26.98
CA GLU A 122 -5.48 11.97 26.20
C GLU A 122 -5.18 12.54 24.80
N HIS A 123 -4.29 13.52 24.70
CA HIS A 123 -3.84 14.06 23.41
C HIS A 123 -3.00 13.06 22.61
N PHE A 124 -2.16 12.29 23.28
CA PHE A 124 -1.37 11.25 22.65
C PHE A 124 -2.26 10.17 22.03
N THR A 125 -3.23 9.64 22.78
CA THR A 125 -4.19 8.64 22.30
C THR A 125 -4.95 9.18 21.10
N ALA A 126 -5.48 10.40 21.17
CA ALA A 126 -6.18 11.02 20.04
C ALA A 126 -5.31 11.26 18.82
N ARG A 127 -3.99 11.41 18.96
CA ARG A 127 -3.06 11.48 17.82
C ARG A 127 -2.76 10.10 17.27
N ALA A 128 -2.57 9.09 18.11
CA ALA A 128 -2.37 7.70 17.70
C ALA A 128 -3.60 7.18 16.95
N GLU A 129 -4.82 7.52 17.39
CA GLU A 129 -6.07 7.21 16.71
C GLU A 129 -6.11 7.80 15.29
N ARG A 130 -5.72 9.07 15.12
CA ARG A 130 -5.64 9.69 13.80
C ARG A 130 -4.62 9.02 12.88
N LEU A 131 -3.48 8.56 13.41
CA LEU A 131 -2.48 7.82 12.62
C LEU A 131 -3.01 6.45 12.23
N HIS A 132 -3.71 5.78 13.13
CA HIS A 132 -4.38 4.50 12.87
C HIS A 132 -5.42 4.64 11.75
N ASP A 133 -6.30 5.65 11.84
CA ASP A 133 -7.33 5.91 10.83
C ASP A 133 -6.71 6.29 9.48
N HIS A 134 -5.62 7.05 9.48
CA HIS A 134 -4.89 7.37 8.26
C HIS A 134 -4.26 6.12 7.63
N ALA A 135 -3.64 5.26 8.44
CA ALA A 135 -3.09 3.98 7.95
C ALA A 135 -4.18 3.07 7.37
N GLU A 136 -5.39 3.04 7.98
CA GLU A 136 -6.52 2.29 7.43
C GLU A 136 -6.99 2.89 6.09
N THR A 137 -7.08 4.22 5.99
CA THR A 137 -7.40 4.91 4.73
C THR A 137 -6.39 4.56 3.62
N LEU A 138 -5.09 4.52 3.93
CA LEU A 138 -4.07 4.12 2.96
C LEU A 138 -4.16 2.64 2.58
N ARG A 139 -4.59 1.76 3.48
CA ARG A 139 -4.89 0.35 3.15
C ARG A 139 -6.06 0.24 2.17
N GLU A 140 -7.13 1.01 2.39
CA GLU A 140 -8.25 1.07 1.46
C GLU A 140 -7.83 1.62 0.10
N TYR A 141 -7.00 2.66 0.07
CA TYR A 141 -6.45 3.22 -1.16
C TYR A 141 -5.59 2.20 -1.92
N LEU A 142 -4.75 1.44 -1.22
CA LEU A 142 -3.98 0.33 -1.80
C LEU A 142 -4.90 -0.73 -2.45
N MET A 143 -6.03 -1.05 -1.83
CA MET A 143 -7.01 -1.99 -2.39
C MET A 143 -7.68 -1.44 -3.65
N GLN A 144 -7.93 -0.12 -3.71
CA GLN A 144 -8.45 0.55 -4.91
C GLN A 144 -7.43 0.47 -6.07
N ILE A 145 -6.15 0.76 -5.81
CA ILE A 145 -5.07 0.62 -6.82
C ILE A 145 -5.00 -0.83 -7.34
N ARG A 146 -5.10 -1.82 -6.46
CA ARG A 146 -5.13 -3.23 -6.86
C ARG A 146 -6.33 -3.57 -7.73
N SER A 147 -7.51 -3.02 -7.42
CA SER A 147 -8.71 -3.19 -8.22
C SER A 147 -8.58 -2.54 -9.60
N LEU A 148 -7.96 -1.37 -9.67
CA LEU A 148 -7.65 -0.68 -10.92
C LEU A 148 -6.70 -1.51 -11.79
N TYR A 149 -5.65 -2.08 -11.22
CA TYR A 149 -4.73 -2.99 -11.89
C TYR A 149 -5.46 -4.19 -12.50
N GLN A 150 -6.31 -4.84 -11.71
CA GLN A 150 -7.10 -5.99 -12.19
C GLN A 150 -8.01 -5.59 -13.36
N ALA A 151 -8.68 -4.44 -13.26
CA ALA A 151 -9.54 -3.93 -14.32
C ALA A 151 -8.78 -3.66 -15.62
N GLN A 152 -7.54 -3.17 -15.54
CA GLN A 152 -6.69 -2.97 -16.72
C GLN A 152 -6.25 -4.28 -17.35
N ILE A 153 -5.86 -5.29 -16.57
CA ILE A 153 -5.54 -6.63 -17.06
C ILE A 153 -6.76 -7.23 -17.77
N ASP A 154 -7.94 -7.14 -17.16
CA ASP A 154 -9.18 -7.65 -17.74
C ASP A 154 -9.53 -6.94 -19.06
N ALA A 155 -9.32 -5.63 -19.13
CA ALA A 155 -9.52 -4.85 -20.36
C ALA A 155 -8.55 -5.27 -21.49
N GLN A 156 -7.29 -5.52 -21.16
CA GLN A 156 -6.32 -6.04 -22.14
C GLN A 156 -6.70 -7.44 -22.65
N GLN A 157 -7.08 -8.35 -21.74
CA GLN A 157 -7.51 -9.70 -22.09
C GLN A 157 -8.75 -9.65 -22.99
N ASN A 158 -9.74 -8.83 -22.65
CA ASN A 158 -10.95 -8.66 -23.45
C ASN A 158 -10.64 -8.15 -24.86
N ARG A 159 -9.65 -7.25 -25.02
CA ARG A 159 -9.19 -6.76 -26.32
C ARG A 159 -8.63 -7.90 -27.17
N VAL A 160 -7.80 -8.77 -26.60
CA VAL A 160 -7.22 -9.92 -27.27
C VAL A 160 -8.32 -10.92 -27.66
N ILE A 161 -9.24 -11.23 -26.76
CA ILE A 161 -10.37 -12.13 -27.01
C ILE A 161 -11.24 -11.57 -28.13
N THR A 162 -11.56 -10.29 -28.13
CA THR A 162 -12.36 -9.64 -29.18
C THR A 162 -11.66 -9.75 -30.53
N MET A 163 -10.37 -9.48 -30.61
CA MET A 163 -9.58 -9.63 -31.84
C MET A 163 -9.60 -11.08 -32.36
N LEU A 164 -9.40 -12.04 -31.47
CA LEU A 164 -9.44 -13.47 -31.82
C LEU A 164 -10.82 -13.88 -32.33
N THR A 165 -11.88 -13.40 -31.66
CA THR A 165 -13.27 -13.68 -32.07
C THR A 165 -13.58 -13.12 -33.45
N ILE A 166 -13.15 -11.91 -33.78
CA ILE A 166 -13.32 -11.30 -35.09
C ILE A 166 -12.61 -12.16 -36.18
N ILE A 167 -11.34 -12.52 -35.93
CA ILE A 167 -10.56 -13.36 -36.84
C ILE A 167 -11.29 -14.70 -37.07
N THR A 168 -11.66 -15.38 -35.98
CA THR A 168 -12.32 -16.69 -36.03
C THR A 168 -13.64 -16.62 -36.79
N THR A 169 -14.46 -15.58 -36.53
CA THR A 169 -15.77 -15.39 -37.18
C THR A 169 -15.64 -15.23 -38.71
N ILE A 170 -14.55 -14.60 -39.17
CA ILE A 170 -14.28 -14.44 -40.61
C ILE A 170 -13.72 -15.72 -41.21
N PHE A 171 -12.74 -16.34 -40.55
CA PHE A 171 -12.04 -17.49 -41.11
C PHE A 171 -12.81 -18.81 -41.06
N LEU A 172 -13.68 -18.99 -40.03
CA LEU A 172 -14.43 -20.22 -39.85
C LEU A 172 -15.34 -20.54 -41.06
N PRO A 173 -16.20 -19.62 -41.57
CA PRO A 173 -17.01 -19.89 -42.76
C PRO A 173 -16.15 -20.05 -44.00
N LEU A 174 -15.07 -19.29 -44.14
CA LEU A 174 -14.15 -19.44 -45.29
C LEU A 174 -13.47 -20.81 -45.29
N THR A 175 -13.03 -21.29 -44.15
CA THR A 175 -12.42 -22.62 -43.98
C THR A 175 -13.42 -23.73 -44.29
N LEU A 176 -14.69 -23.56 -43.84
CA LEU A 176 -15.76 -24.49 -44.12
C LEU A 176 -16.02 -24.60 -45.64
N ILE A 177 -16.10 -23.46 -46.35
CA ILE A 177 -16.28 -23.42 -47.80
C ILE A 177 -15.08 -24.04 -48.50
N ALA A 178 -13.85 -23.62 -48.14
CA ALA A 178 -12.65 -24.18 -48.73
C ALA A 178 -12.50 -25.71 -48.50
N GLY A 179 -12.86 -26.17 -47.30
CA GLY A 179 -12.86 -27.59 -46.94
C GLY A 179 -13.91 -28.37 -47.72
N TRP A 180 -15.11 -27.79 -47.90
CA TRP A 180 -16.19 -28.41 -48.68
C TRP A 180 -15.77 -28.56 -50.18
N TYR A 181 -15.23 -27.52 -50.78
CA TYR A 181 -14.75 -27.55 -52.16
C TYR A 181 -13.44 -28.32 -52.35
N GLY A 182 -12.66 -28.48 -51.30
CA GLY A 182 -11.40 -29.26 -51.29
C GLY A 182 -11.62 -30.79 -51.19
N MET A 183 -12.85 -31.25 -50.94
CA MET A 183 -13.14 -32.68 -50.93
C MET A 183 -13.19 -33.26 -52.35
N ASN A 184 -12.42 -34.33 -52.58
CA ASN A 184 -12.37 -35.04 -53.88
C ASN A 184 -13.65 -35.84 -54.12
N PHE A 185 -14.76 -35.17 -54.39
CA PHE A 185 -15.98 -35.83 -54.86
C PHE A 185 -15.92 -36.06 -56.40
N THR A 186 -16.05 -37.29 -56.84
CA THR A 186 -16.26 -37.63 -58.24
C THR A 186 -17.70 -37.23 -58.63
N GLY A 187 -17.87 -36.14 -59.41
CA GLY A 187 -19.15 -35.72 -59.92
C GLY A 187 -19.83 -34.57 -59.15
N MET A 188 -19.09 -33.56 -58.72
CA MET A 188 -19.65 -32.34 -58.16
C MET A 188 -20.17 -31.42 -59.29
N PRO A 189 -21.51 -31.22 -59.45
CA PRO A 189 -22.07 -30.37 -60.51
C PRO A 189 -21.62 -28.90 -60.43
N LEU A 190 -21.24 -28.42 -59.26
CA LEU A 190 -20.78 -27.06 -59.01
C LEU A 190 -19.33 -26.77 -59.54
N LEU A 191 -18.47 -27.80 -59.66
CA LEU A 191 -17.13 -27.65 -60.21
C LEU A 191 -17.12 -27.59 -61.75
N GLU A 192 -18.20 -28.09 -62.41
CA GLU A 192 -18.37 -28.05 -63.85
C GLU A 192 -19.16 -26.80 -64.31
N TRP A 193 -19.64 -25.99 -63.38
CA TRP A 193 -20.42 -24.80 -63.69
C TRP A 193 -19.48 -23.62 -63.99
N ARG A 194 -19.80 -22.87 -65.08
CA ARG A 194 -18.99 -21.76 -65.61
C ARG A 194 -18.72 -20.61 -64.61
N TYR A 195 -19.44 -20.59 -63.49
CA TYR A 195 -19.37 -19.58 -62.40
C TYR A 195 -19.20 -20.21 -61.01
N GLY A 196 -18.82 -21.48 -60.89
CA GLY A 196 -18.62 -22.17 -59.63
C GLY A 196 -17.23 -21.96 -59.06
#